data_a3d4afeca149f03c55ed206f4bfb1645
#
_entry.id   a3d4afeca149f03c55ed206f4bfb1645
#
_cell.length_a   1.000
_cell.length_b   1.000
_cell.length_c   1.000
_cell.angle_alpha   90.00
_cell.angle_beta   90.00
_cell.angle_gamma   90.00
#
_symmetry.space_group_name_H-M   'P 1'
#
loop_
_entity.id
_entity.type
_entity.pdbx_description
1 polymer ?
#
loop_
_entity_poly.entity_id
_entity_poly.type
_entity_poly.pdbx_seq_one_letter_code
_entity_poly.pdbx_strand_id
1 'polypeptide(L)'
;MAKKKILLMSDDLRMHSGVATVSKDIVFETLNEYDWVQIGGAIKHPDNGKIIDMSQGLEEFGIKDGYLKIYPVDGYGNEFILREVMNLEKPDAILHYTDPRFWVWFYNMESEIRRTMPIFYYNIWDDLPDPQYNRNYYRSCDLLMAISKQTYGINKRLLPNYEDWQVTYVPHGISDRRFKKVEDDDVSLLDFDSKHGLSDKKFKILYSNRNIRRKQPGDVLLAYKYFMDKLTPEQQRECVLIFHCQPSDDNGTDLPRVHRHLIPEYDICFTYNTEKRPFNDVEMNLLFNSADVYINLASNEGFGLGSAEALTVGTPIIVNVTGGLQDQCGFRGDDGNLLTPNDYIELGSNHKGDYKNHGEWALPVFPSNRSLQGSPPTPYIWDDRCQPEDAAVQLRKLYDMGREQRKRLGSIGTDFCKENMMTSKAMGQNFIDSMNKAFEKWKPQPKYYMEAV
;
A
#
# COMPACT_ATOMS: atom_id res chain seq x y z
N MET A 1 8.25 -11.55 30.89
CA MET A 1 9.45 -10.77 30.53
C MET A 1 8.99 -9.37 30.21
N ALA A 2 9.81 -8.33 30.37
CA ALA A 2 9.44 -7.00 29.89
C ALA A 2 9.29 -7.03 28.35
N LYS A 3 8.34 -6.28 27.81
CA LYS A 3 8.18 -6.13 26.37
C LYS A 3 9.46 -5.55 25.75
N LYS A 4 9.80 -5.98 24.55
CA LYS A 4 10.86 -5.33 23.78
C LYS A 4 10.37 -4.00 23.24
N LYS A 5 11.27 -3.02 23.20
CA LYS A 5 10.95 -1.68 22.68
C LYS A 5 11.47 -1.51 21.27
N ILE A 6 10.60 -1.13 20.35
CA ILE A 6 10.92 -0.91 18.94
C ILE A 6 10.90 0.59 18.63
N LEU A 7 11.95 1.09 18.00
CA LEU A 7 11.99 2.45 17.46
C LEU A 7 11.59 2.42 15.99
N LEU A 8 10.41 2.93 15.68
CA LEU A 8 9.91 3.09 14.31
C LEU A 8 10.44 4.39 13.69
N MET A 9 11.01 4.29 12.52
CA MET A 9 11.44 5.45 11.70
C MET A 9 10.61 5.47 10.42
N SER A 10 9.64 6.39 10.34
CA SER A 10 8.68 6.48 9.23
C SER A 10 8.00 7.86 9.19
N ASP A 11 7.01 8.04 8.30
CA ASP A 11 6.07 9.16 8.42
C ASP A 11 5.37 9.09 9.78
N ASP A 12 5.15 10.24 10.42
CA ASP A 12 4.42 10.30 11.70
C ASP A 12 3.05 9.61 11.56
N LEU A 13 2.78 8.64 12.42
CA LEU A 13 1.57 7.80 12.35
C LEU A 13 0.24 8.57 12.49
N ARG A 14 0.29 9.86 12.86
CA ARG A 14 -0.87 10.76 12.94
C ARG A 14 -1.13 11.52 11.63
N MET A 15 -0.23 11.43 10.66
CA MET A 15 -0.33 12.14 9.39
C MET A 15 -1.22 11.39 8.38
N HIS A 16 -1.70 12.12 7.38
CA HIS A 16 -2.53 11.58 6.29
C HIS A 16 -1.66 11.12 5.12
N SER A 17 -1.06 9.94 5.25
CA SER A 17 -0.36 9.26 4.14
C SER A 17 -0.56 7.75 4.23
N GLY A 18 -0.35 7.03 3.12
CA GLY A 18 -0.41 5.55 3.13
C GLY A 18 0.62 4.95 4.08
N VAL A 19 1.82 5.54 4.16
CA VAL A 19 2.88 5.11 5.08
C VAL A 19 2.46 5.34 6.53
N ALA A 20 1.94 6.53 6.86
CA ALA A 20 1.45 6.84 8.21
C ALA A 20 0.31 5.90 8.63
N THR A 21 -0.64 5.63 7.73
CA THR A 21 -1.75 4.71 7.95
C THR A 21 -1.26 3.30 8.29
N VAL A 22 -0.35 2.74 7.49
CA VAL A 22 0.20 1.40 7.73
C VAL A 22 1.08 1.38 8.97
N SER A 23 1.88 2.43 9.22
CA SER A 23 2.65 2.58 10.47
C SER A 23 1.74 2.50 11.70
N LYS A 24 0.60 3.19 11.65
CA LYS A 24 -0.41 3.15 12.71
C LYS A 24 -0.96 1.73 12.90
N ASP A 25 -1.33 1.04 11.82
CA ASP A 25 -1.86 -0.32 11.88
C ASP A 25 -0.81 -1.30 12.45
N ILE A 26 0.46 -1.23 12.02
CA ILE A 26 1.55 -2.05 12.57
C ILE A 26 1.68 -1.84 14.08
N VAL A 27 1.76 -0.58 14.52
CA VAL A 27 1.91 -0.25 15.94
C VAL A 27 0.72 -0.78 16.73
N PHE A 28 -0.52 -0.48 16.32
CA PHE A 28 -1.72 -0.87 17.08
C PHE A 28 -1.94 -2.39 17.14
N GLU A 29 -1.63 -3.12 16.08
CA GLU A 29 -1.78 -4.59 16.08
C GLU A 29 -0.68 -5.32 16.87
N THR A 30 0.43 -4.63 17.22
CA THR A 30 1.58 -5.23 17.91
C THR A 30 1.88 -4.64 19.29
N LEU A 31 1.12 -3.64 19.75
CA LEU A 31 1.30 -2.97 21.07
C LEU A 31 1.14 -3.92 22.27
N ASN A 32 0.47 -5.05 22.11
CA ASN A 32 0.39 -6.06 23.17
C ASN A 32 1.71 -6.83 23.33
N GLU A 33 2.55 -6.90 22.29
CA GLU A 33 3.82 -7.63 22.28
C GLU A 33 5.03 -6.70 22.50
N TYR A 34 4.98 -5.48 21.91
CA TYR A 34 6.07 -4.52 21.91
C TYR A 34 5.67 -3.18 22.49
N ASP A 35 6.66 -2.51 23.10
CA ASP A 35 6.61 -1.08 23.36
C ASP A 35 7.08 -0.32 22.12
N TRP A 36 6.43 0.80 21.79
CA TRP A 36 6.75 1.55 20.60
C TRP A 36 7.21 2.97 20.88
N VAL A 37 8.24 3.36 20.16
CA VAL A 37 8.72 4.74 20.04
C VAL A 37 8.81 5.08 18.57
N GLN A 38 8.44 6.28 18.16
CA GLN A 38 8.55 6.70 16.77
C GLN A 38 9.37 7.99 16.65
N ILE A 39 10.29 8.02 15.69
CA ILE A 39 10.75 9.25 15.04
C ILE A 39 9.83 9.46 13.84
N GLY A 40 8.87 10.39 13.99
CA GLY A 40 7.79 10.64 13.03
C GLY A 40 8.10 11.82 12.13
N GLY A 41 8.40 11.54 10.84
CA GLY A 41 8.74 12.56 9.85
C GLY A 41 7.53 13.15 9.14
N ALA A 42 7.61 14.45 8.82
CA ALA A 42 6.75 15.12 7.84
C ALA A 42 7.37 16.45 7.39
N ILE A 43 7.07 16.89 6.19
CA ILE A 43 7.52 18.19 5.69
C ILE A 43 6.82 19.31 6.49
N LYS A 44 7.60 20.22 7.09
CA LYS A 44 7.11 21.30 7.96
C LYS A 44 6.22 20.78 9.09
N HIS A 45 6.73 19.82 9.84
CA HIS A 45 5.96 19.15 10.89
C HIS A 45 5.47 20.14 11.95
N PRO A 46 4.14 20.22 12.24
CA PRO A 46 3.57 21.22 13.14
C PRO A 46 4.00 21.03 14.61
N ASP A 47 4.37 19.80 14.98
CA ASP A 47 4.81 19.43 16.33
C ASP A 47 6.32 19.18 16.41
N ASN A 48 7.11 19.63 15.44
CA ASN A 48 8.55 19.41 15.43
C ASN A 48 9.21 19.83 16.77
N GLY A 49 10.02 18.93 17.33
CA GLY A 49 10.73 19.15 18.60
C GLY A 49 9.91 18.91 19.86
N LYS A 50 8.64 18.51 19.76
CA LYS A 50 7.82 18.08 20.91
C LYS A 50 8.02 16.58 21.18
N ILE A 51 7.60 16.14 22.37
CA ILE A 51 7.44 14.72 22.70
C ILE A 51 5.95 14.48 22.90
N ILE A 52 5.37 13.58 22.13
CA ILE A 52 3.96 13.24 22.21
C ILE A 52 3.84 11.86 22.85
N ASP A 53 3.30 11.83 24.06
CA ASP A 53 3.02 10.58 24.77
C ASP A 53 1.56 10.17 24.52
N MET A 54 1.36 9.06 23.86
CA MET A 54 0.06 8.49 23.53
C MET A 54 -0.30 7.29 24.41
N SER A 55 0.54 6.92 25.37
CA SER A 55 0.37 5.71 26.19
C SER A 55 -0.93 5.68 26.97
N GLN A 56 -1.38 6.82 27.49
CA GLN A 56 -2.59 6.91 28.34
C GLN A 56 -3.92 6.70 27.57
N GLY A 57 -3.94 6.89 26.25
CA GLY A 57 -5.16 6.73 25.43
C GLY A 57 -5.36 5.31 24.88
N LEU A 58 -4.43 4.41 25.11
CA LEU A 58 -4.43 3.09 24.47
C LEU A 58 -5.46 2.11 25.07
N GLU A 59 -5.88 2.31 26.31
CA GLU A 59 -6.90 1.49 26.96
C GLU A 59 -8.26 1.55 26.26
N GLU A 60 -8.60 2.70 25.66
CA GLU A 60 -9.83 2.88 24.88
C GLU A 60 -9.86 1.97 23.64
N PHE A 61 -8.69 1.54 23.17
CA PHE A 61 -8.51 0.58 22.06
C PHE A 61 -8.33 -0.88 22.53
N GLY A 62 -8.54 -1.14 23.83
CA GLY A 62 -8.40 -2.46 24.43
C GLY A 62 -6.96 -2.90 24.69
N ILE A 63 -6.00 -1.97 24.62
CA ILE A 63 -4.57 -2.23 24.83
C ILE A 63 -4.22 -1.85 26.27
N LYS A 64 -3.89 -2.86 27.09
CA LYS A 64 -3.48 -2.67 28.48
C LYS A 64 -1.96 -2.55 28.56
N ASP A 65 -1.50 -1.62 29.38
CA ASP A 65 -0.05 -1.39 29.63
C ASP A 65 0.75 -1.13 28.33
N GLY A 66 0.12 -0.47 27.34
CA GLY A 66 0.79 -0.07 26.11
C GLY A 66 1.70 1.13 26.32
N TYR A 67 2.85 1.12 25.66
CA TYR A 67 3.76 2.26 25.62
C TYR A 67 3.90 2.76 24.17
N LEU A 68 3.56 4.03 23.94
CA LEU A 68 3.68 4.68 22.63
C LEU A 68 4.09 6.14 22.79
N LYS A 69 5.29 6.48 22.34
CA LYS A 69 5.77 7.86 22.24
C LYS A 69 6.20 8.22 20.84
N ILE A 70 5.90 9.45 20.43
CA ILE A 70 6.29 10.00 19.14
C ILE A 70 7.21 11.19 19.36
N TYR A 71 8.29 11.22 18.62
CA TYR A 71 9.25 12.32 18.48
C TYR A 71 9.08 12.91 17.08
N PRO A 72 8.18 13.91 16.91
CA PRO A 72 7.94 14.55 15.63
C PRO A 72 9.14 15.32 15.14
N VAL A 73 9.52 15.14 13.87
CA VAL A 73 10.66 15.81 13.26
C VAL A 73 10.28 16.46 11.94
N ASP A 74 10.88 17.60 11.64
CA ASP A 74 10.75 18.20 10.32
C ASP A 74 11.59 17.43 9.30
N GLY A 75 11.01 17.15 8.14
CA GLY A 75 11.60 16.23 7.17
C GLY A 75 11.68 14.81 7.74
N TYR A 76 12.87 14.24 7.76
CA TYR A 76 13.12 12.87 8.25
C TYR A 76 14.15 12.83 9.41
N GLY A 77 14.38 13.98 10.07
CA GLY A 77 15.28 14.08 11.20
C GLY A 77 16.76 14.01 10.81
N ASN A 78 17.59 13.67 11.79
CA ASN A 78 19.05 13.59 11.64
C ASN A 78 19.67 12.67 12.70
N GLU A 79 20.97 12.44 12.58
CA GLU A 79 21.76 11.58 13.47
C GLU A 79 21.77 12.01 14.94
N PHE A 80 21.69 13.31 15.24
CA PHE A 80 21.68 13.80 16.62
C PHE A 80 20.38 13.41 17.32
N ILE A 81 19.24 13.64 16.67
CA ILE A 81 17.92 13.27 17.19
C ILE A 81 17.87 11.76 17.43
N LEU A 82 18.38 10.95 16.49
CA LEU A 82 18.39 9.49 16.66
C LEU A 82 19.20 9.08 17.89
N ARG A 83 20.42 9.62 18.08
CA ARG A 83 21.24 9.31 19.26
C ARG A 83 20.56 9.73 20.56
N GLU A 84 19.92 10.90 20.60
CA GLU A 84 19.16 11.35 21.77
C GLU A 84 18.01 10.42 22.10
N VAL A 85 17.18 10.05 21.11
CA VAL A 85 16.05 9.14 21.28
C VAL A 85 16.53 7.75 21.71
N MET A 86 17.59 7.22 21.10
CA MET A 86 18.19 5.94 21.50
C MET A 86 18.69 5.96 22.96
N ASN A 87 19.32 7.05 23.40
CA ASN A 87 19.81 7.19 24.77
C ASN A 87 18.67 7.30 25.81
N LEU A 88 17.58 8.03 25.46
CA LEU A 88 16.43 8.22 26.33
C LEU A 88 15.57 6.95 26.42
N GLU A 89 15.25 6.38 25.29
CA GLU A 89 14.24 5.32 25.18
C GLU A 89 14.83 3.92 25.22
N LYS A 90 16.11 3.76 24.90
CA LYS A 90 16.85 2.48 24.92
C LYS A 90 16.10 1.37 24.16
N PRO A 91 15.82 1.56 22.86
CA PRO A 91 15.12 0.54 22.09
C PRO A 91 15.96 -0.74 21.93
N ASP A 92 15.26 -1.87 21.75
CA ASP A 92 15.87 -3.18 21.47
C ASP A 92 16.10 -3.39 19.97
N ALA A 93 15.40 -2.66 19.09
CA ALA A 93 15.56 -2.68 17.63
C ALA A 93 15.08 -1.38 17.00
N ILE A 94 15.54 -1.12 15.78
CA ILE A 94 14.99 -0.08 14.92
C ILE A 94 14.22 -0.74 13.78
N LEU A 95 12.99 -0.30 13.53
CA LEU A 95 12.20 -0.62 12.33
C LEU A 95 12.13 0.62 11.45
N HIS A 96 12.68 0.53 10.24
CA HIS A 96 12.53 1.56 9.22
C HIS A 96 11.40 1.19 8.25
N TYR A 97 10.52 2.15 7.96
CA TYR A 97 9.43 1.98 7.01
C TYR A 97 9.15 3.28 6.25
N THR A 98 9.90 3.53 5.21
CA THR A 98 9.68 4.49 4.11
C THR A 98 10.71 4.24 3.01
N ASP A 99 10.85 5.16 2.06
CA ASP A 99 11.88 5.11 1.05
C ASP A 99 13.28 5.38 1.69
N PRO A 100 14.22 4.45 1.57
CA PRO A 100 15.52 4.55 2.23
C PRO A 100 16.37 5.73 1.76
N ARG A 101 16.10 6.26 0.56
CA ARG A 101 16.85 7.39 -0.02
C ARG A 101 16.65 8.71 0.72
N PHE A 102 15.59 8.83 1.49
CA PHE A 102 15.37 9.98 2.37
C PHE A 102 16.08 9.86 3.71
N TRP A 103 16.63 8.67 4.03
CA TRP A 103 17.25 8.32 5.30
C TRP A 103 18.73 7.95 5.16
N VAL A 104 19.44 8.50 4.17
CA VAL A 104 20.87 8.18 3.91
C VAL A 104 21.72 8.34 5.18
N TRP A 105 21.50 9.40 5.95
CA TRP A 105 22.19 9.66 7.20
C TRP A 105 22.00 8.51 8.22
N PHE A 106 20.82 7.90 8.30
CA PHE A 106 20.56 6.76 9.16
C PHE A 106 21.36 5.52 8.73
N TYR A 107 21.35 5.21 7.44
CA TYR A 107 22.11 4.08 6.92
C TYR A 107 23.62 4.26 7.04
N ASN A 108 24.13 5.48 7.06
CA ASN A 108 25.54 5.77 7.36
C ASN A 108 25.90 5.48 8.83
N MET A 109 24.93 5.34 9.74
CA MET A 109 25.11 4.95 11.13
C MET A 109 25.00 3.44 11.39
N GLU A 110 24.72 2.62 10.37
CA GLU A 110 24.38 1.21 10.54
C GLU A 110 25.45 0.44 11.37
N SER A 111 26.72 0.69 11.10
CA SER A 111 27.83 0.04 11.81
C SER A 111 27.91 0.43 13.31
N GLU A 112 27.44 1.63 13.69
CA GLU A 112 27.31 2.05 15.09
C GLU A 112 26.13 1.32 15.75
N ILE A 113 24.97 1.32 15.10
CA ILE A 113 23.71 0.80 15.62
C ILE A 113 23.77 -0.72 15.78
N ARG A 114 24.19 -1.44 14.76
CA ARG A 114 24.20 -2.92 14.70
C ARG A 114 25.20 -3.60 15.65
N ARG A 115 25.95 -2.81 16.43
CA ARG A 115 26.73 -3.32 17.57
C ARG A 115 25.88 -3.59 18.80
N THR A 116 24.73 -2.95 18.91
CA THR A 116 23.88 -2.98 20.11
C THR A 116 22.47 -3.48 19.84
N MET A 117 21.94 -3.26 18.65
CA MET A 117 20.58 -3.64 18.27
C MET A 117 20.46 -3.91 16.78
N PRO A 118 19.53 -4.78 16.33
CA PRO A 118 19.28 -5.03 14.92
C PRO A 118 18.52 -3.86 14.25
N ILE A 119 18.71 -3.76 12.93
CA ILE A 119 17.94 -2.90 12.04
C ILE A 119 17.00 -3.77 11.21
N PHE A 120 15.72 -3.49 11.29
CA PHE A 120 14.66 -4.10 10.48
C PHE A 120 14.20 -3.09 9.43
N TYR A 121 13.87 -3.58 8.24
CA TYR A 121 13.34 -2.75 7.19
C TYR A 121 12.07 -3.37 6.59
N TYR A 122 10.97 -2.63 6.63
CA TYR A 122 9.76 -2.98 5.91
C TYR A 122 9.85 -2.38 4.51
N ASN A 123 10.26 -3.20 3.54
CA ASN A 123 10.64 -2.77 2.21
C ASN A 123 9.42 -2.53 1.33
N ILE A 124 9.26 -1.28 0.87
CA ILE A 124 8.16 -0.78 0.04
C ILE A 124 8.47 -0.71 -1.45
N TRP A 125 9.62 -1.24 -1.88
CA TRP A 125 10.05 -1.10 -3.26
C TRP A 125 9.11 -1.82 -4.23
N ASP A 126 8.71 -1.11 -5.29
CA ASP A 126 7.65 -1.52 -6.21
C ASP A 126 8.12 -1.85 -7.63
N ASP A 127 9.40 -1.58 -7.97
CA ASP A 127 9.84 -1.61 -9.35
C ASP A 127 10.91 -2.65 -9.66
N LEU A 128 10.87 -3.12 -10.90
CA LEU A 128 11.96 -3.81 -11.59
C LEU A 128 12.62 -2.84 -12.61
N PRO A 129 13.86 -3.10 -13.08
CA PRO A 129 14.76 -4.20 -12.71
C PRO A 129 15.24 -4.08 -11.26
N ASP A 130 15.80 -5.16 -10.71
CA ASP A 130 16.29 -5.18 -9.33
C ASP A 130 17.13 -3.93 -9.03
N PRO A 131 16.77 -3.15 -7.98
CA PRO A 131 17.38 -1.85 -7.71
C PRO A 131 18.77 -1.99 -7.07
N GLN A 132 19.80 -2.27 -7.89
CA GLN A 132 21.18 -2.40 -7.39
C GLN A 132 21.66 -1.16 -6.63
N TYR A 133 21.12 0.00 -6.98
CA TYR A 133 21.39 1.28 -6.28
C TYR A 133 20.81 1.34 -4.86
N ASN A 134 19.84 0.48 -4.52
CA ASN A 134 19.32 0.36 -3.16
C ASN A 134 19.99 -0.76 -2.34
N ARG A 135 20.84 -1.58 -2.97
CA ARG A 135 21.41 -2.78 -2.33
C ARG A 135 22.15 -2.48 -1.03
N ASN A 136 22.85 -1.34 -0.96
CA ASN A 136 23.58 -0.99 0.25
C ASN A 136 22.65 -0.71 1.43
N TYR A 137 21.49 -0.07 1.20
CA TYR A 137 20.48 0.12 2.26
C TYR A 137 19.96 -1.22 2.76
N TYR A 138 19.67 -2.15 1.84
CA TYR A 138 19.15 -3.49 2.21
C TYR A 138 20.19 -4.30 2.98
N ARG A 139 21.47 -4.24 2.60
CA ARG A 139 22.58 -4.91 3.33
C ARG A 139 22.81 -4.33 4.73
N SER A 140 22.44 -3.10 4.97
CA SER A 140 22.51 -2.45 6.28
C SER A 140 21.44 -2.93 7.26
N CYS A 141 20.51 -3.78 6.82
CA CYS A 141 19.41 -4.31 7.62
C CYS A 141 19.64 -5.79 7.96
N ASP A 142 19.22 -6.21 9.14
CA ASP A 142 19.32 -7.58 9.62
C ASP A 142 18.09 -8.41 9.24
N LEU A 143 16.93 -7.75 9.07
CA LEU A 143 15.68 -8.34 8.60
C LEU A 143 15.03 -7.41 7.57
N LEU A 144 14.66 -7.96 6.41
CA LEU A 144 13.84 -7.30 5.39
C LEU A 144 12.47 -7.98 5.31
N MET A 145 11.42 -7.23 5.59
CA MET A 145 10.04 -7.66 5.42
C MET A 145 9.51 -7.05 4.13
N ALA A 146 9.04 -7.87 3.22
CA ALA A 146 8.62 -7.44 1.88
C ALA A 146 7.11 -7.28 1.81
N ILE A 147 6.64 -6.13 1.32
CA ILE A 147 5.21 -5.80 1.21
C ILE A 147 4.49 -6.57 0.10
N SER A 148 5.23 -7.10 -0.87
CA SER A 148 4.68 -7.88 -1.98
C SER A 148 5.58 -9.06 -2.34
N LYS A 149 5.04 -10.02 -3.06
CA LYS A 149 5.80 -11.17 -3.58
C LYS A 149 6.91 -10.72 -4.54
N GLN A 150 6.65 -9.69 -5.34
CA GLN A 150 7.68 -9.08 -6.20
C GLN A 150 8.81 -8.50 -5.37
N THR A 151 8.50 -7.72 -4.31
CA THR A 151 9.51 -7.14 -3.40
C THR A 151 10.30 -8.23 -2.68
N TYR A 152 9.64 -9.32 -2.28
CA TYR A 152 10.31 -10.49 -1.71
C TYR A 152 11.33 -11.09 -2.68
N GLY A 153 10.93 -11.33 -3.94
CA GLY A 153 11.83 -11.82 -4.99
C GLY A 153 13.03 -10.90 -5.24
N ILE A 154 12.80 -9.57 -5.27
CA ILE A 154 13.86 -8.55 -5.37
C ILE A 154 14.85 -8.69 -4.20
N ASN A 155 14.36 -8.77 -2.96
CA ASN A 155 15.22 -8.89 -1.77
C ASN A 155 16.09 -10.16 -1.86
N LYS A 156 15.51 -11.30 -2.21
CA LYS A 156 16.24 -12.58 -2.33
C LYS A 156 17.29 -12.53 -3.45
N ARG A 157 17.01 -11.93 -4.61
CA ARG A 157 17.99 -11.80 -5.72
C ARG A 157 19.11 -10.82 -5.39
N LEU A 158 18.81 -9.71 -4.70
CA LEU A 158 19.84 -8.73 -4.30
C LEU A 158 20.74 -9.24 -3.18
N LEU A 159 20.21 -10.09 -2.31
CA LEU A 159 20.88 -10.59 -1.10
C LEU A 159 20.83 -12.12 -1.03
N PRO A 160 21.45 -12.83 -1.99
CA PRO A 160 21.34 -14.29 -2.10
C PRO A 160 21.94 -15.05 -0.91
N ASN A 161 22.78 -14.39 -0.11
CA ASN A 161 23.44 -15.00 1.06
C ASN A 161 22.65 -14.77 2.36
N TYR A 162 21.51 -14.09 2.31
CA TYR A 162 20.66 -13.91 3.50
C TYR A 162 19.91 -15.21 3.80
N GLU A 163 19.89 -15.55 5.11
CA GLU A 163 19.12 -16.69 5.60
C GLU A 163 17.61 -16.42 5.47
N ASP A 164 16.79 -17.47 5.53
CA ASP A 164 15.33 -17.34 5.35
C ASP A 164 14.65 -16.44 6.39
N TRP A 165 15.20 -16.39 7.60
CA TRP A 165 14.68 -15.50 8.65
C TRP A 165 14.97 -14.01 8.37
N GLN A 166 15.93 -13.71 7.51
CA GLN A 166 16.35 -12.33 7.18
C GLN A 166 15.52 -11.71 6.05
N VAL A 167 14.76 -12.50 5.31
CA VAL A 167 13.87 -12.01 4.24
C VAL A 167 12.52 -12.70 4.38
N THR A 168 11.51 -11.95 4.78
CA THR A 168 10.15 -12.47 4.98
C THR A 168 9.13 -11.73 4.10
N TYR A 169 8.02 -12.39 3.80
CA TYR A 169 6.89 -11.78 3.09
C TYR A 169 5.84 -11.36 4.11
N VAL A 170 5.57 -10.07 4.16
CA VAL A 170 4.58 -9.47 5.07
C VAL A 170 3.74 -8.48 4.25
N PRO A 171 2.67 -8.92 3.60
CA PRO A 171 1.81 -8.00 2.85
C PRO A 171 1.13 -7.00 3.78
N HIS A 172 0.78 -5.83 3.25
CA HIS A 172 -0.05 -4.89 4.01
C HIS A 172 -1.39 -5.52 4.38
N GLY A 173 -1.84 -5.22 5.58
CA GLY A 173 -3.14 -5.62 6.09
C GLY A 173 -4.11 -4.45 6.14
N ILE A 174 -5.35 -4.69 5.77
CA ILE A 174 -6.42 -3.71 5.87
C ILE A 174 -7.15 -3.88 7.21
N SER A 175 -7.33 -2.78 7.93
CA SER A 175 -7.97 -2.78 9.24
C SER A 175 -9.48 -2.93 9.14
N ASP A 176 -10.04 -3.93 9.80
CA ASP A 176 -11.49 -4.16 9.95
C ASP A 176 -12.18 -3.08 10.81
N ARG A 177 -11.40 -2.27 11.54
CA ARG A 177 -11.91 -1.09 12.27
C ARG A 177 -12.28 0.04 11.30
N ARG A 178 -11.57 0.16 10.17
CA ARG A 178 -11.77 1.21 9.16
C ARG A 178 -12.61 0.75 8.00
N PHE A 179 -12.37 -0.47 7.49
CA PHE A 179 -13.04 -1.00 6.32
C PHE A 179 -13.84 -2.26 6.67
N LYS A 180 -15.13 -2.18 6.49
CA LYS A 180 -16.07 -3.28 6.72
C LYS A 180 -17.22 -3.18 5.72
N LYS A 181 -17.80 -4.32 5.38
CA LYS A 181 -19.01 -4.36 4.54
C LYS A 181 -20.13 -3.58 5.20
N VAL A 182 -20.82 -2.77 4.40
CA VAL A 182 -22.04 -2.04 4.73
C VAL A 182 -23.14 -2.58 3.80
N GLU A 183 -24.34 -2.81 4.35
CA GLU A 183 -25.46 -3.29 3.55
C GLU A 183 -26.02 -2.18 2.66
N ASP A 184 -26.62 -2.54 1.52
CA ASP A 184 -27.09 -1.60 0.53
C ASP A 184 -28.22 -0.68 1.00
N ASP A 185 -28.99 -1.12 2.00
CA ASP A 185 -30.09 -0.38 2.60
C ASP A 185 -29.69 0.40 3.87
N ASP A 186 -28.42 0.39 4.22
CA ASP A 186 -27.88 1.20 5.32
C ASP A 186 -28.10 2.69 5.06
N VAL A 187 -28.73 3.37 6.00
CA VAL A 187 -29.07 4.79 5.88
C VAL A 187 -27.83 5.65 5.63
N SER A 188 -26.71 5.33 6.26
CA SER A 188 -25.47 6.10 6.10
C SER A 188 -24.92 5.97 4.67
N LEU A 189 -25.05 4.80 4.03
CA LEU A 189 -24.63 4.59 2.65
C LEU A 189 -25.55 5.30 1.66
N LEU A 190 -26.87 5.23 1.91
CA LEU A 190 -27.87 5.93 1.08
C LEU A 190 -27.70 7.47 1.17
N ASP A 191 -27.46 8.01 2.37
CA ASP A 191 -27.18 9.42 2.59
C ASP A 191 -25.89 9.85 1.90
N PHE A 192 -24.83 9.00 1.98
CA PHE A 192 -23.57 9.25 1.28
C PHE A 192 -23.77 9.31 -0.23
N ASP A 193 -24.48 8.35 -0.81
CA ASP A 193 -24.79 8.31 -2.25
C ASP A 193 -25.62 9.54 -2.67
N SER A 194 -26.61 9.89 -1.90
CA SER A 194 -27.46 11.08 -2.16
C SER A 194 -26.63 12.37 -2.14
N LYS A 195 -25.77 12.52 -1.17
CA LYS A 195 -24.90 13.70 -1.01
C LYS A 195 -23.94 13.88 -2.20
N HIS A 196 -23.47 12.78 -2.77
CA HIS A 196 -22.52 12.78 -3.88
C HIS A 196 -23.17 12.63 -5.27
N GLY A 197 -24.52 12.61 -5.36
CA GLY A 197 -25.24 12.46 -6.62
C GLY A 197 -25.09 11.07 -7.26
N LEU A 198 -25.01 10.04 -6.43
CA LEU A 198 -24.76 8.65 -6.84
C LEU A 198 -26.00 7.75 -6.74
N SER A 199 -27.12 8.26 -6.19
CA SER A 199 -28.30 7.43 -5.88
C SER A 199 -28.99 6.81 -7.10
N ASP A 200 -28.93 7.44 -8.26
CA ASP A 200 -29.52 6.97 -9.51
C ASP A 200 -28.56 6.13 -10.36
N LYS A 201 -27.31 5.96 -9.89
CA LYS A 201 -26.28 5.25 -10.64
C LYS A 201 -26.29 3.75 -10.30
N LYS A 202 -26.32 2.91 -11.32
CA LYS A 202 -26.33 1.45 -11.20
C LYS A 202 -24.95 0.82 -11.40
N PHE A 203 -24.00 1.58 -11.95
CA PHE A 203 -22.61 1.15 -12.11
C PHE A 203 -21.64 2.27 -11.74
N LYS A 204 -21.08 2.14 -10.55
CA LYS A 204 -20.19 3.11 -9.93
C LYS A 204 -18.76 2.61 -9.96
N ILE A 205 -17.89 3.27 -10.72
CA ILE A 205 -16.48 2.91 -10.88
C ILE A 205 -15.65 3.82 -9.97
N LEU A 206 -14.91 3.26 -9.04
CA LEU A 206 -14.10 4.02 -8.09
C LEU A 206 -12.63 4.02 -8.48
N TYR A 207 -12.04 5.20 -8.59
CA TYR A 207 -10.60 5.44 -8.55
C TYR A 207 -10.26 6.22 -7.28
N SER A 208 -9.42 5.65 -6.41
CA SER A 208 -8.95 6.27 -5.17
C SER A 208 -7.44 6.14 -5.06
N ASN A 209 -6.71 7.15 -5.51
CA ASN A 209 -5.25 7.25 -5.47
C ASN A 209 -4.83 8.72 -5.48
N ARG A 210 -3.59 9.01 -5.09
CA ARG A 210 -3.03 10.35 -5.32
C ARG A 210 -2.95 10.64 -6.82
N ASN A 211 -3.33 11.84 -7.24
CA ASN A 211 -3.20 12.29 -8.62
C ASN A 211 -1.72 12.60 -8.95
N ILE A 212 -0.95 11.54 -9.23
CA ILE A 212 0.45 11.65 -9.66
C ILE A 212 0.67 10.75 -10.88
N ARG A 213 1.71 11.07 -11.64
CA ARG A 213 1.96 10.49 -12.96
C ARG A 213 1.91 8.95 -12.99
N ARG A 214 2.63 8.28 -12.07
CA ARG A 214 2.67 6.80 -12.03
C ARG A 214 1.34 6.13 -11.70
N LYS A 215 0.36 6.86 -11.15
CA LYS A 215 -0.98 6.35 -10.85
C LYS A 215 -1.94 6.36 -12.04
N GLN A 216 -1.51 6.92 -13.17
CA GLN A 216 -2.20 6.88 -14.47
C GLN A 216 -3.68 7.32 -14.43
N PRO A 217 -4.06 8.42 -13.71
CA PRO A 217 -5.47 8.83 -13.65
C PRO A 217 -6.06 9.21 -15.02
N GLY A 218 -5.22 9.70 -15.94
CA GLY A 218 -5.64 9.99 -17.31
C GLY A 218 -6.02 8.74 -18.11
N ASP A 219 -5.28 7.64 -17.92
CA ASP A 219 -5.60 6.37 -18.59
C ASP A 219 -6.90 5.76 -18.02
N VAL A 220 -7.20 6.00 -16.73
CA VAL A 220 -8.51 5.63 -16.14
C VAL A 220 -9.65 6.43 -16.78
N LEU A 221 -9.46 7.73 -17.00
CA LEU A 221 -10.44 8.56 -17.74
C LEU A 221 -10.69 8.02 -19.16
N LEU A 222 -9.62 7.67 -19.88
CA LEU A 222 -9.73 7.09 -21.22
C LEU A 222 -10.40 5.72 -21.20
N ALA A 223 -10.08 4.86 -20.24
CA ALA A 223 -10.74 3.56 -20.09
C ALA A 223 -12.24 3.73 -19.85
N TYR A 224 -12.63 4.68 -19.01
CA TYR A 224 -14.03 5.03 -18.80
C TYR A 224 -14.69 5.52 -20.09
N LYS A 225 -14.03 6.42 -20.83
CA LYS A 225 -14.54 6.90 -22.13
C LYS A 225 -14.80 5.73 -23.09
N TYR A 226 -13.79 4.89 -23.33
CA TYR A 226 -13.91 3.76 -24.26
C TYR A 226 -14.96 2.72 -23.84
N PHE A 227 -15.21 2.59 -22.55
CA PHE A 227 -16.32 1.80 -22.03
C PHE A 227 -17.66 2.47 -22.34
N MET A 228 -17.80 3.77 -22.02
CA MET A 228 -19.04 4.54 -22.23
C MET A 228 -19.44 4.66 -23.71
N ASP A 229 -18.46 4.84 -24.60
CA ASP A 229 -18.69 4.94 -26.06
C ASP A 229 -19.40 3.70 -26.66
N LYS A 230 -19.36 2.56 -25.94
CA LYS A 230 -20.00 1.30 -26.35
C LYS A 230 -21.37 1.05 -25.70
N LEU A 231 -21.88 2.02 -24.95
CA LEU A 231 -23.16 1.93 -24.25
C LEU A 231 -24.23 2.75 -24.97
N THR A 232 -25.49 2.36 -24.79
CA THR A 232 -26.62 3.22 -25.25
C THR A 232 -26.73 4.44 -24.32
N PRO A 233 -27.41 5.54 -24.77
CA PRO A 233 -27.59 6.73 -23.93
C PRO A 233 -28.29 6.43 -22.60
N GLU A 234 -29.19 5.44 -22.55
CA GLU A 234 -29.85 4.98 -21.33
C GLU A 234 -28.86 4.36 -20.36
N GLN A 235 -28.02 3.45 -20.87
CA GLN A 235 -26.98 2.78 -20.09
C GLN A 235 -25.91 3.77 -19.60
N GLN A 236 -25.56 4.76 -20.43
CA GLN A 236 -24.59 5.81 -20.04
C GLN A 236 -25.07 6.61 -18.84
N ARG A 237 -26.35 6.94 -18.74
CA ARG A 237 -26.92 7.67 -17.60
C ARG A 237 -26.84 6.89 -16.29
N GLU A 238 -26.78 5.56 -16.35
CA GLU A 238 -26.69 4.69 -15.19
C GLU A 238 -25.26 4.51 -14.66
N CYS A 239 -24.25 5.00 -15.38
CA CYS A 239 -22.84 4.87 -15.03
C CYS A 239 -22.25 6.16 -14.47
N VAL A 240 -21.23 6.04 -13.62
CA VAL A 240 -20.43 7.16 -13.14
C VAL A 240 -19.02 6.71 -12.78
N LEU A 241 -18.04 7.54 -13.11
CA LEU A 241 -16.67 7.39 -12.61
C LEU A 241 -16.47 8.31 -11.41
N ILE A 242 -16.09 7.74 -10.28
CA ILE A 242 -15.83 8.45 -9.03
C ILE A 242 -14.31 8.62 -8.88
N PHE A 243 -13.84 9.86 -8.89
CA PHE A 243 -12.46 10.22 -8.56
C PHE A 243 -12.36 10.69 -7.11
N HIS A 244 -11.76 9.87 -6.26
CA HIS A 244 -11.36 10.27 -4.93
C HIS A 244 -9.86 10.60 -4.92
N CYS A 245 -9.54 11.81 -5.30
CA CYS A 245 -8.19 12.35 -5.29
C CYS A 245 -8.25 13.88 -5.35
N GLN A 246 -7.10 14.54 -5.11
CA GLN A 246 -6.98 15.96 -5.42
C GLN A 246 -7.14 16.14 -6.94
N PRO A 247 -8.13 16.93 -7.40
CA PRO A 247 -8.44 17.02 -8.83
C PRO A 247 -7.30 17.59 -9.68
N SER A 248 -6.47 18.47 -9.10
CA SER A 248 -5.26 19.03 -9.74
C SER A 248 -4.08 18.86 -8.77
N ASP A 249 -2.97 18.30 -9.24
CA ASP A 249 -1.73 18.09 -8.47
C ASP A 249 -0.54 18.43 -9.39
N ASP A 250 0.44 19.15 -8.88
CA ASP A 250 1.64 19.59 -9.63
C ASP A 250 2.49 18.40 -10.11
N ASN A 251 2.43 17.26 -9.42
CA ASN A 251 3.10 16.02 -9.80
C ASN A 251 2.23 15.10 -10.70
N GLY A 252 1.03 15.56 -11.04
CA GLY A 252 0.03 14.82 -11.80
C GLY A 252 -0.54 15.63 -12.96
N THR A 253 -1.86 15.85 -12.94
CA THR A 253 -2.57 16.59 -13.99
C THR A 253 -3.80 17.35 -13.43
N ASP A 254 -4.38 18.25 -14.25
CA ASP A 254 -5.68 18.88 -14.01
C ASP A 254 -6.79 17.99 -14.60
N LEU A 255 -7.29 17.06 -13.79
CA LEU A 255 -8.32 16.10 -14.21
C LEU A 255 -9.63 16.77 -14.65
N PRO A 256 -10.15 17.81 -13.98
CA PRO A 256 -11.32 18.55 -14.49
C PRO A 256 -11.10 19.16 -15.87
N ARG A 257 -9.88 19.61 -16.20
CA ARG A 257 -9.57 20.12 -17.53
C ARG A 257 -9.52 19.00 -18.56
N VAL A 258 -8.89 17.86 -18.21
CA VAL A 258 -8.88 16.67 -19.08
C VAL A 258 -10.31 16.22 -19.37
N HIS A 259 -11.16 16.11 -18.33
CA HIS A 259 -12.57 15.78 -18.48
C HIS A 259 -13.28 16.72 -19.45
N ARG A 260 -13.22 18.03 -19.22
CA ARG A 260 -13.93 19.02 -20.08
C ARG A 260 -13.52 18.98 -21.55
N HIS A 261 -12.28 18.58 -21.85
CA HIS A 261 -11.78 18.62 -23.23
C HIS A 261 -11.80 17.27 -23.95
N LEU A 262 -11.73 16.16 -23.24
CA LEU A 262 -11.63 14.83 -23.84
C LEU A 262 -12.90 13.97 -23.71
N ILE A 263 -13.67 14.17 -22.63
CA ILE A 263 -14.84 13.34 -22.32
C ILE A 263 -15.98 14.16 -21.69
N PRO A 264 -16.34 15.35 -22.22
CA PRO A 264 -17.32 16.23 -21.60
C PRO A 264 -18.74 15.67 -21.56
N GLU A 265 -19.00 14.63 -22.32
CA GLU A 265 -20.31 13.99 -22.47
C GLU A 265 -20.69 13.01 -21.36
N TYR A 266 -19.71 12.59 -20.51
CA TYR A 266 -19.93 11.56 -19.50
C TYR A 266 -19.78 12.08 -18.07
N ASP A 267 -20.64 11.60 -17.17
CA ASP A 267 -20.64 12.01 -15.76
C ASP A 267 -19.41 11.51 -15.00
N ILE A 268 -18.77 12.43 -14.28
CA ILE A 268 -17.66 12.15 -13.36
C ILE A 268 -17.93 12.83 -12.02
N CYS A 269 -17.81 12.08 -10.94
CA CYS A 269 -17.89 12.58 -9.58
C CYS A 269 -16.50 12.83 -9.01
N PHE A 270 -16.11 14.08 -8.79
CA PHE A 270 -14.92 14.45 -8.06
C PHE A 270 -15.28 14.71 -6.60
N THR A 271 -15.11 13.72 -5.73
CA THR A 271 -15.53 13.79 -4.32
C THR A 271 -14.86 14.92 -3.52
N TYR A 272 -13.61 15.26 -3.88
CA TYR A 272 -12.87 16.37 -3.25
C TYR A 272 -13.54 17.74 -3.49
N ASN A 273 -14.20 17.93 -4.64
CA ASN A 273 -14.91 19.18 -4.92
C ASN A 273 -16.13 19.38 -4.02
N THR A 274 -16.76 18.30 -3.59
CA THR A 274 -17.92 18.34 -2.70
C THR A 274 -17.54 18.71 -1.27
N GLU A 275 -16.51 18.03 -0.72
CA GLU A 275 -16.13 18.17 0.69
C GLU A 275 -15.09 19.25 0.96
N LYS A 276 -14.21 19.55 -0.02
CA LYS A 276 -13.05 20.45 0.10
C LYS A 276 -12.10 20.11 1.27
N ARG A 277 -12.14 18.88 1.73
CA ARG A 277 -11.29 18.30 2.77
C ARG A 277 -11.08 16.81 2.51
N PRO A 278 -10.05 16.19 3.09
CA PRO A 278 -9.93 14.73 3.09
C PRO A 278 -11.13 14.06 3.78
N PHE A 279 -11.52 12.89 3.30
CA PHE A 279 -12.50 12.04 3.96
C PHE A 279 -11.92 11.47 5.27
N ASN A 280 -12.77 11.30 6.27
CA ASN A 280 -12.46 10.53 7.46
C ASN A 280 -12.64 9.02 7.19
N ASP A 281 -12.28 8.17 8.17
CA ASP A 281 -12.34 6.71 8.03
C ASP A 281 -13.76 6.19 7.73
N VAL A 282 -14.80 6.81 8.29
CA VAL A 282 -16.20 6.44 8.04
C VAL A 282 -16.59 6.76 6.59
N GLU A 283 -16.27 7.97 6.13
CA GLU A 283 -16.55 8.40 4.76
C GLU A 283 -15.76 7.57 3.73
N MET A 284 -14.51 7.21 4.05
CA MET A 284 -13.72 6.29 3.21
C MET A 284 -14.38 4.92 3.13
N ASN A 285 -14.84 4.36 4.23
CA ASN A 285 -15.56 3.08 4.23
C ASN A 285 -16.83 3.15 3.36
N LEU A 286 -17.63 4.20 3.49
CA LEU A 286 -18.84 4.40 2.68
C LEU A 286 -18.51 4.55 1.19
N LEU A 287 -17.46 5.28 0.85
CA LEU A 287 -17.00 5.45 -0.53
C LEU A 287 -16.70 4.10 -1.21
N PHE A 288 -15.96 3.22 -0.54
CA PHE A 288 -15.62 1.92 -1.09
C PHE A 288 -16.82 0.97 -1.16
N ASN A 289 -17.74 1.04 -0.18
CA ASN A 289 -18.99 0.29 -0.20
C ASN A 289 -20.00 0.79 -1.25
N SER A 290 -19.97 2.08 -1.60
CA SER A 290 -20.79 2.66 -2.67
C SER A 290 -20.37 2.13 -4.05
N ALA A 291 -19.12 1.76 -4.25
CA ALA A 291 -18.58 1.37 -5.54
C ALA A 291 -19.00 -0.05 -5.98
N ASP A 292 -19.25 -0.22 -7.29
CA ASP A 292 -19.48 -1.52 -7.93
C ASP A 292 -18.16 -2.17 -8.40
N VAL A 293 -17.13 -1.37 -8.63
CA VAL A 293 -15.78 -1.80 -9.01
C VAL A 293 -14.75 -0.75 -8.63
N TYR A 294 -13.60 -1.21 -8.19
CA TYR A 294 -12.41 -0.37 -8.01
C TYR A 294 -11.44 -0.55 -9.17
N ILE A 295 -10.91 0.55 -9.70
CA ILE A 295 -9.95 0.51 -10.81
C ILE A 295 -8.61 1.14 -10.44
N ASN A 296 -7.51 0.44 -10.71
CA ASN A 296 -6.15 0.93 -10.50
C ASN A 296 -5.23 0.53 -11.67
N LEU A 297 -4.93 1.49 -12.53
CA LEU A 297 -4.06 1.31 -13.70
C LEU A 297 -2.65 1.86 -13.46
N ALA A 298 -2.21 1.97 -12.19
CA ALA A 298 -0.88 2.46 -11.85
C ALA A 298 0.21 1.68 -12.62
N SER A 299 1.21 2.40 -13.13
CA SER A 299 2.36 1.79 -13.82
C SER A 299 3.36 1.15 -12.85
N ASN A 300 3.28 1.52 -11.57
CA ASN A 300 4.09 1.00 -10.48
C ASN A 300 3.29 1.08 -9.18
N GLU A 301 3.27 0.00 -8.41
CA GLU A 301 2.54 -0.06 -7.15
C GLU A 301 3.19 -1.05 -6.16
N GLY A 302 3.59 -0.56 -4.99
CA GLY A 302 4.22 -1.39 -3.96
C GLY A 302 3.31 -2.49 -3.43
N PHE A 303 2.08 -2.12 -3.08
CA PHE A 303 1.05 -3.06 -2.64
C PHE A 303 -0.31 -2.76 -3.28
N GLY A 304 -0.76 -1.50 -3.25
CA GLY A 304 -2.09 -1.11 -3.72
C GLY A 304 -3.15 -1.16 -2.62
N LEU A 305 -3.00 -0.30 -1.61
CA LEU A 305 -3.94 -0.23 -0.48
C LEU A 305 -5.39 -0.12 -0.94
N GLY A 306 -5.69 0.78 -1.89
CA GLY A 306 -7.07 1.00 -2.36
C GLY A 306 -7.72 -0.24 -2.98
N SER A 307 -6.98 -1.09 -3.69
CA SER A 307 -7.55 -2.35 -4.21
C SER A 307 -7.79 -3.37 -3.10
N ALA A 308 -6.93 -3.44 -2.10
CA ALA A 308 -7.16 -4.31 -0.93
C ALA A 308 -8.31 -3.80 -0.04
N GLU A 309 -8.44 -2.47 0.12
CA GLU A 309 -9.57 -1.82 0.78
C GLU A 309 -10.89 -2.15 0.07
N ALA A 310 -10.92 -2.09 -1.27
CA ALA A 310 -12.06 -2.48 -2.08
C ALA A 310 -12.44 -3.95 -1.87
N LEU A 311 -11.46 -4.86 -1.94
CA LEU A 311 -11.71 -6.29 -1.69
C LEU A 311 -12.20 -6.54 -0.26
N THR A 312 -11.70 -5.80 0.73
CA THR A 312 -12.11 -5.95 2.14
C THR A 312 -13.59 -5.65 2.32
N VAL A 313 -14.15 -4.67 1.61
CA VAL A 313 -15.57 -4.33 1.66
C VAL A 313 -16.44 -5.12 0.66
N GLY A 314 -15.85 -6.00 -0.14
CA GLY A 314 -16.58 -6.82 -1.10
C GLY A 314 -16.78 -6.18 -2.47
N THR A 315 -15.89 -5.28 -2.87
CA THR A 315 -15.89 -4.64 -4.20
C THR A 315 -14.82 -5.27 -5.09
N PRO A 316 -15.18 -5.83 -6.27
CA PRO A 316 -14.23 -6.42 -7.21
C PRO A 316 -13.29 -5.37 -7.80
N ILE A 317 -12.13 -5.81 -8.30
CA ILE A 317 -11.06 -4.92 -8.75
C ILE A 317 -10.70 -5.13 -10.22
N ILE A 318 -10.37 -4.02 -10.90
CA ILE A 318 -9.64 -4.01 -12.18
C ILE A 318 -8.27 -3.41 -11.89
N VAL A 319 -7.20 -4.15 -12.14
CA VAL A 319 -5.85 -3.71 -11.80
C VAL A 319 -4.84 -4.03 -12.90
N ASN A 320 -3.87 -3.12 -13.08
CA ASN A 320 -2.70 -3.38 -13.91
C ASN A 320 -1.82 -4.46 -13.25
N VAL A 321 -1.28 -5.38 -14.05
CA VAL A 321 -0.42 -6.47 -13.55
C VAL A 321 1.00 -5.95 -13.34
N THR A 322 1.21 -5.28 -12.21
CA THR A 322 2.49 -4.73 -11.79
C THR A 322 2.64 -4.73 -10.26
N GLY A 323 3.86 -4.86 -9.77
CA GLY A 323 4.18 -4.77 -8.34
C GLY A 323 3.27 -5.62 -7.46
N GLY A 324 2.82 -5.05 -6.34
CA GLY A 324 1.96 -5.71 -5.37
C GLY A 324 0.50 -5.88 -5.80
N LEU A 325 0.04 -5.20 -6.86
CA LEU A 325 -1.30 -5.43 -7.41
C LEU A 325 -1.47 -6.89 -7.89
N GLN A 326 -0.38 -7.54 -8.28
CA GLN A 326 -0.37 -8.95 -8.69
C GLN A 326 -0.78 -9.90 -7.55
N ASP A 327 -0.38 -9.58 -6.31
CA ASP A 327 -0.69 -10.40 -5.14
C ASP A 327 -2.20 -10.48 -4.88
N GLN A 328 -2.90 -9.40 -5.18
CA GLN A 328 -4.33 -9.25 -4.98
C GLN A 328 -5.17 -9.90 -6.09
N CYS A 329 -4.55 -10.20 -7.23
CA CYS A 329 -5.21 -10.95 -8.31
C CYS A 329 -5.38 -12.45 -7.99
N GLY A 330 -4.61 -12.99 -7.04
CA GLY A 330 -4.66 -14.41 -6.72
C GLY A 330 -4.24 -15.29 -7.90
N PHE A 331 -3.14 -14.95 -8.58
CA PHE A 331 -2.60 -15.76 -9.68
C PHE A 331 -2.21 -17.15 -9.22
N ARG A 332 -2.46 -18.13 -10.11
CA ARG A 332 -2.24 -19.54 -9.88
C ARG A 332 -1.31 -20.13 -10.93
N GLY A 333 -0.47 -21.07 -10.49
CA GLY A 333 0.34 -21.89 -11.36
C GLY A 333 -0.48 -22.93 -12.13
N ASP A 334 0.19 -23.70 -13.00
CA ASP A 334 -0.42 -24.75 -13.80
C ASP A 334 -0.97 -25.91 -12.93
N ASP A 335 -0.48 -26.05 -11.71
CA ASP A 335 -0.96 -27.00 -10.69
C ASP A 335 -2.24 -26.54 -9.97
N GLY A 336 -2.71 -25.33 -10.27
CA GLY A 336 -3.89 -24.72 -9.65
C GLY A 336 -3.62 -24.04 -8.30
N ASN A 337 -2.41 -24.14 -7.74
CA ASN A 337 -2.05 -23.51 -6.48
C ASN A 337 -1.74 -22.01 -6.68
N LEU A 338 -1.96 -21.21 -5.64
CA LEU A 338 -1.58 -19.81 -5.65
C LEU A 338 -0.06 -19.67 -5.80
N LEU A 339 0.37 -18.73 -6.64
CA LEU A 339 1.78 -18.36 -6.71
C LEU A 339 2.25 -17.86 -5.33
N THR A 340 3.36 -18.43 -4.88
CA THR A 340 4.00 -18.12 -3.60
C THR A 340 5.02 -16.99 -3.75
N PRO A 341 5.52 -16.37 -2.66
CA PRO A 341 6.65 -15.44 -2.74
C PRO A 341 7.90 -16.05 -3.39
N ASN A 342 8.15 -17.35 -3.20
CA ASN A 342 9.29 -18.03 -3.79
C ASN A 342 9.19 -18.12 -5.32
N ASP A 343 8.00 -18.27 -5.89
CA ASP A 343 7.82 -18.28 -7.33
C ASP A 343 8.26 -16.96 -7.97
N TYR A 344 8.12 -15.83 -7.25
CA TYR A 344 8.54 -14.52 -7.73
C TYR A 344 10.07 -14.31 -7.71
N ILE A 345 10.85 -15.22 -7.11
CA ILE A 345 12.31 -15.18 -7.19
C ILE A 345 12.76 -15.40 -8.66
N GLU A 346 12.17 -16.38 -9.33
CA GLU A 346 12.45 -16.71 -10.73
C GLU A 346 11.60 -15.87 -11.71
N LEU A 347 10.30 -15.76 -11.46
CA LEU A 347 9.35 -15.04 -12.30
C LEU A 347 9.64 -13.53 -12.37
N GLY A 348 10.07 -12.94 -11.26
CA GLY A 348 10.19 -11.49 -11.08
C GLY A 348 8.83 -10.77 -11.08
N SER A 349 8.07 -10.87 -12.17
CA SER A 349 6.74 -10.28 -12.35
C SER A 349 5.94 -11.05 -13.40
N ASN A 350 4.64 -11.19 -13.17
CA ASN A 350 3.70 -11.81 -14.13
C ASN A 350 3.17 -10.84 -15.22
N HIS A 351 3.85 -9.74 -15.44
CA HIS A 351 3.44 -8.67 -16.39
C HIS A 351 3.24 -9.17 -17.82
N LYS A 352 3.89 -10.26 -18.23
CA LYS A 352 3.74 -10.89 -19.56
C LYS A 352 2.53 -11.82 -19.65
N GLY A 353 1.91 -12.15 -18.53
CA GLY A 353 0.81 -13.11 -18.48
C GLY A 353 1.27 -14.55 -18.67
N ASP A 354 2.44 -14.90 -18.11
CA ASP A 354 2.92 -16.28 -18.07
C ASP A 354 1.91 -17.17 -17.31
N TYR A 355 1.29 -16.62 -16.27
CA TYR A 355 0.17 -17.23 -15.53
C TYR A 355 -1.10 -16.41 -15.76
N LYS A 356 -2.13 -17.04 -16.31
CA LYS A 356 -3.41 -16.40 -16.65
C LYS A 356 -4.55 -16.75 -15.73
N ASN A 357 -4.43 -17.84 -14.97
CA ASN A 357 -5.41 -18.23 -13.98
C ASN A 357 -5.32 -17.32 -12.76
N HIS A 358 -6.42 -16.70 -12.39
CA HIS A 358 -6.52 -15.74 -11.29
C HIS A 358 -7.84 -15.86 -10.56
N GLY A 359 -8.01 -15.15 -9.45
CA GLY A 359 -9.28 -15.09 -8.73
C GLY A 359 -10.39 -14.40 -9.52
N GLU A 360 -11.62 -14.88 -9.38
CA GLU A 360 -12.78 -14.34 -10.10
C GLU A 360 -13.10 -12.88 -9.71
N TRP A 361 -12.69 -12.42 -8.53
CA TRP A 361 -12.89 -11.06 -8.00
C TRP A 361 -12.00 -10.00 -8.65
N ALA A 362 -10.95 -10.42 -9.33
CA ALA A 362 -9.99 -9.54 -9.96
C ALA A 362 -10.05 -9.69 -11.49
N LEU A 363 -10.04 -8.56 -12.18
CA LEU A 363 -9.93 -8.50 -13.63
C LEU A 363 -8.58 -7.85 -13.96
N PRO A 364 -7.52 -8.65 -14.10
CA PRO A 364 -6.19 -8.14 -14.41
C PRO A 364 -6.12 -7.54 -15.82
N VAL A 365 -5.41 -6.43 -15.95
CA VAL A 365 -5.05 -5.82 -17.23
C VAL A 365 -3.52 -5.94 -17.37
N PHE A 366 -3.06 -6.66 -18.37
CA PHE A 366 -1.64 -6.88 -18.56
C PHE A 366 -1.00 -5.69 -19.26
N PRO A 367 0.21 -5.25 -18.84
CA PRO A 367 0.94 -4.19 -19.52
C PRO A 367 1.21 -4.53 -20.98
N SER A 368 0.86 -3.61 -21.87
CA SER A 368 1.17 -3.70 -23.31
C SER A 368 2.49 -3.02 -23.66
N ASN A 369 2.97 -2.14 -22.77
CA ASN A 369 4.23 -1.43 -22.92
C ASN A 369 4.96 -1.37 -21.58
N ARG A 370 6.26 -1.60 -21.64
CA ARG A 370 7.18 -1.43 -20.52
C ARG A 370 8.30 -0.50 -20.96
N SER A 371 8.33 0.71 -20.40
CA SER A 371 9.35 1.71 -20.72
C SER A 371 10.33 1.91 -19.57
N LEU A 372 11.61 2.14 -19.90
CA LEU A 372 12.63 2.47 -18.92
C LEU A 372 12.52 3.96 -18.55
N GLN A 373 12.35 4.23 -17.27
CA GLN A 373 12.29 5.55 -16.70
C GLN A 373 13.37 5.70 -15.62
N GLY A 374 13.60 6.92 -15.15
CA GLY A 374 14.55 7.14 -14.07
C GLY A 374 14.73 8.60 -13.68
N SER A 375 15.49 8.78 -12.62
CA SER A 375 15.98 10.06 -12.10
C SER A 375 17.35 9.84 -11.45
N PRO A 376 18.13 10.87 -11.14
CA PRO A 376 19.44 10.65 -10.52
C PRO A 376 19.43 9.75 -9.27
N PRO A 377 18.47 9.88 -8.32
CA PRO A 377 18.41 8.98 -7.16
C PRO A 377 17.77 7.64 -7.46
N THR A 378 17.11 7.45 -8.62
CA THR A 378 16.47 6.22 -9.08
C THR A 378 16.83 6.04 -10.56
N PRO A 379 18.06 5.60 -10.87
CA PRO A 379 18.58 5.71 -12.25
C PRO A 379 17.84 4.86 -13.26
N TYR A 380 17.08 3.86 -12.82
CA TYR A 380 16.26 3.03 -13.70
C TYR A 380 15.11 2.36 -12.96
N ILE A 381 13.93 2.37 -13.58
CA ILE A 381 12.73 1.61 -13.22
C ILE A 381 11.98 1.23 -14.50
N TRP A 382 11.16 0.20 -14.45
CA TRP A 382 10.19 -0.08 -15.50
C TRP A 382 8.85 0.58 -15.19
N ASP A 383 8.34 1.40 -16.10
CA ASP A 383 6.95 1.80 -16.14
C ASP A 383 6.14 0.75 -16.90
N ASP A 384 5.30 0.01 -16.21
CA ASP A 384 4.40 -0.99 -16.78
C ASP A 384 3.06 -0.31 -17.14
N ARG A 385 2.82 -0.05 -18.42
CA ARG A 385 1.59 0.62 -18.87
C ARG A 385 0.69 -0.33 -19.64
N CYS A 386 -0.58 -0.43 -19.21
CA CYS A 386 -1.61 -1.12 -19.95
C CYS A 386 -2.31 -0.18 -20.93
N GLN A 387 -3.05 -0.74 -21.91
CA GLN A 387 -3.93 0.04 -22.78
C GLN A 387 -5.23 0.34 -22.05
N PRO A 388 -5.72 1.60 -22.11
CA PRO A 388 -7.04 1.97 -21.58
C PRO A 388 -8.18 1.15 -22.19
N GLU A 389 -8.04 0.76 -23.46
CA GLU A 389 -9.00 -0.09 -24.17
C GLU A 389 -9.17 -1.46 -23.53
N ASP A 390 -8.07 -2.07 -23.04
CA ASP A 390 -8.12 -3.36 -22.36
C ASP A 390 -8.84 -3.24 -21.01
N ALA A 391 -8.61 -2.15 -20.28
CA ALA A 391 -9.33 -1.84 -19.06
C ALA A 391 -10.83 -1.60 -19.34
N ALA A 392 -11.16 -0.93 -20.44
CA ALA A 392 -12.56 -0.72 -20.88
C ALA A 392 -13.26 -2.05 -21.16
N VAL A 393 -12.56 -3.05 -21.70
CA VAL A 393 -13.11 -4.40 -21.88
C VAL A 393 -13.45 -5.05 -20.53
N GLN A 394 -12.61 -4.86 -19.52
CA GLN A 394 -12.87 -5.40 -18.19
C GLN A 394 -14.05 -4.67 -17.50
N LEU A 395 -14.16 -3.33 -17.67
CA LEU A 395 -15.32 -2.57 -17.21
C LEU A 395 -16.61 -3.10 -17.86
N ARG A 396 -16.58 -3.37 -19.17
CA ARG A 396 -17.73 -3.91 -19.90
C ARG A 396 -18.15 -5.28 -19.37
N LYS A 397 -17.21 -6.17 -19.08
CA LYS A 397 -17.51 -7.50 -18.49
C LYS A 397 -18.23 -7.36 -17.16
N LEU A 398 -17.73 -6.50 -16.25
CA LEU A 398 -18.35 -6.29 -14.94
C LEU A 398 -19.74 -5.64 -15.06
N TYR A 399 -19.91 -4.67 -15.98
CA TYR A 399 -21.21 -4.07 -16.24
C TYR A 399 -22.23 -5.11 -16.67
N ASP A 400 -21.88 -5.95 -17.67
CA ASP A 400 -22.77 -6.97 -18.24
C ASP A 400 -23.13 -8.09 -17.26
N MET A 401 -22.27 -8.36 -16.26
CA MET A 401 -22.56 -9.36 -15.21
C MET A 401 -23.72 -8.97 -14.29
N GLY A 402 -24.03 -7.69 -14.17
CA GLY A 402 -25.03 -7.19 -13.25
C GLY A 402 -24.58 -7.16 -11.79
N ARG A 403 -25.35 -6.48 -10.94
CA ARG A 403 -24.98 -6.17 -9.55
C ARG A 403 -24.78 -7.40 -8.69
N GLU A 404 -25.71 -8.35 -8.74
CA GLU A 404 -25.68 -9.56 -7.89
C GLU A 404 -24.41 -10.39 -8.12
N GLN A 405 -24.02 -10.55 -9.40
CA GLN A 405 -22.80 -11.28 -9.71
C GLN A 405 -21.56 -10.52 -9.24
N ARG A 406 -21.49 -9.19 -9.40
CA ARG A 406 -20.39 -8.38 -8.89
C ARG A 406 -20.24 -8.52 -7.38
N LYS A 407 -21.35 -8.49 -6.62
CA LYS A 407 -21.34 -8.71 -5.17
C LYS A 407 -20.81 -10.09 -4.79
N ARG A 408 -21.24 -11.14 -5.52
CA ARG A 408 -20.70 -12.50 -5.31
C ARG A 408 -19.19 -12.52 -5.52
N LEU A 409 -18.70 -11.93 -6.60
CA LEU A 409 -17.25 -11.85 -6.88
C LEU A 409 -16.52 -11.10 -5.76
N GLY A 410 -17.05 -9.96 -5.35
CA GLY A 410 -16.48 -9.17 -4.25
C GLY A 410 -16.39 -9.94 -2.94
N SER A 411 -17.43 -10.71 -2.58
CA SER A 411 -17.41 -11.56 -1.39
C SER A 411 -16.30 -12.61 -1.43
N ILE A 412 -16.09 -13.26 -2.59
CA ILE A 412 -14.98 -14.20 -2.78
C ILE A 412 -13.63 -13.47 -2.59
N GLY A 413 -13.51 -12.24 -3.09
CA GLY A 413 -12.33 -11.40 -2.90
C GLY A 413 -12.08 -11.04 -1.43
N THR A 414 -13.13 -10.77 -0.65
CA THR A 414 -13.03 -10.55 0.79
C THR A 414 -12.47 -11.78 1.52
N ASP A 415 -12.97 -12.94 1.19
CA ASP A 415 -12.50 -14.21 1.81
C ASP A 415 -11.04 -14.48 1.40
N PHE A 416 -10.68 -14.24 0.13
CA PHE A 416 -9.30 -14.33 -0.31
C PHE A 416 -8.36 -13.43 0.50
N CYS A 417 -8.72 -12.17 0.77
CA CYS A 417 -7.91 -11.25 1.56
C CYS A 417 -7.70 -11.77 3.00
N LYS A 418 -8.74 -12.33 3.61
CA LYS A 418 -8.64 -12.93 4.95
C LYS A 418 -7.71 -14.13 4.98
N GLU A 419 -7.84 -15.04 3.99
CA GLU A 419 -7.06 -16.28 3.88
C GLU A 419 -5.59 -16.01 3.52
N ASN A 420 -5.30 -14.88 2.85
CA ASN A 420 -3.96 -14.57 2.33
C ASN A 420 -3.26 -13.43 3.08
N MET A 421 -3.50 -13.33 4.38
CA MET A 421 -2.78 -12.45 5.31
C MET A 421 -2.96 -10.93 5.06
N MET A 422 -3.97 -10.52 4.27
CA MET A 422 -4.20 -9.11 3.93
C MET A 422 -5.13 -8.40 4.94
N THR A 423 -5.21 -8.88 6.17
CA THR A 423 -5.87 -8.19 7.29
C THR A 423 -4.84 -7.58 8.22
N SER A 424 -5.17 -6.46 8.90
CA SER A 424 -4.23 -5.80 9.82
C SER A 424 -3.76 -6.73 10.94
N LYS A 425 -4.65 -7.58 11.45
CA LYS A 425 -4.32 -8.60 12.47
C LYS A 425 -3.30 -9.62 11.96
N ALA A 426 -3.49 -10.14 10.75
CA ALA A 426 -2.54 -11.08 10.15
C ALA A 426 -1.20 -10.38 9.85
N MET A 427 -1.22 -9.14 9.35
CA MET A 427 -0.02 -8.32 9.18
C MET A 427 0.71 -8.16 10.52
N GLY A 428 0.02 -7.75 11.59
CA GLY A 428 0.60 -7.62 12.92
C GLY A 428 1.24 -8.91 13.42
N GLN A 429 0.57 -10.07 13.26
CA GLN A 429 1.14 -11.37 13.63
C GLN A 429 2.40 -11.69 12.81
N ASN A 430 2.41 -11.44 11.51
CA ASN A 430 3.57 -11.65 10.66
C ASN A 430 4.76 -10.75 11.04
N PHE A 431 4.50 -9.51 11.49
CA PHE A 431 5.53 -8.65 12.09
C PHE A 431 6.10 -9.26 13.36
N ILE A 432 5.24 -9.70 14.28
CA ILE A 432 5.64 -10.35 15.54
C ILE A 432 6.50 -11.58 15.25
N ASP A 433 6.06 -12.47 14.38
CA ASP A 433 6.76 -13.72 14.06
C ASP A 433 8.13 -13.43 13.41
N SER A 434 8.18 -12.49 12.46
CA SER A 434 9.41 -12.12 11.76
C SER A 434 10.42 -11.46 12.72
N MET A 435 9.98 -10.49 13.52
CA MET A 435 10.85 -9.77 14.44
C MET A 435 11.30 -10.65 15.61
N ASN A 436 10.43 -11.49 16.18
CA ASN A 436 10.83 -12.44 17.24
C ASN A 436 11.86 -13.42 16.72
N LYS A 437 11.68 -13.94 15.49
CA LYS A 437 12.69 -14.81 14.87
C LYS A 437 14.01 -14.12 14.65
N ALA A 438 13.97 -12.84 14.24
CA ALA A 438 15.18 -12.03 14.10
C ALA A 438 15.87 -11.81 15.45
N PHE A 439 15.13 -11.50 16.52
CA PHE A 439 15.71 -11.36 17.87
C PHE A 439 16.37 -12.64 18.38
N GLU A 440 15.83 -13.82 18.05
CA GLU A 440 16.44 -15.11 18.41
C GLU A 440 17.76 -15.37 17.68
N LYS A 441 17.86 -14.95 16.43
CA LYS A 441 18.97 -15.30 15.53
C LYS A 441 20.04 -14.22 15.42
N TRP A 442 19.66 -12.97 15.60
CA TRP A 442 20.57 -11.85 15.44
C TRP A 442 21.72 -11.88 16.47
N LYS A 443 22.89 -11.46 16.01
CA LYS A 443 24.07 -11.27 16.84
C LYS A 443 24.67 -9.90 16.58
N PRO A 444 25.14 -9.20 17.64
CA PRO A 444 25.82 -7.93 17.48
C PRO A 444 26.98 -8.02 16.49
N GLN A 445 27.09 -7.04 15.61
CA GLN A 445 28.23 -6.99 14.71
C GLN A 445 29.53 -6.71 15.48
N PRO A 446 30.67 -7.32 15.10
CA PRO A 446 31.94 -7.04 15.72
C PRO A 446 32.36 -5.59 15.45
N LYS A 447 33.11 -4.99 16.41
CA LYS A 447 33.61 -3.62 16.27
C LYS A 447 34.53 -3.44 15.05
N TYR A 448 35.23 -4.52 14.68
CA TYR A 448 36.10 -4.59 13.50
C TYR A 448 35.97 -5.96 12.89
N TYR A 449 35.96 -6.03 11.56
CA TYR A 449 36.21 -7.25 10.83
C TYR A 449 37.24 -6.95 9.73
N MET A 450 38.10 -7.93 9.44
CA MET A 450 39.01 -7.87 8.32
C MET A 450 38.43 -8.70 7.18
N GLU A 451 38.27 -8.08 6.02
CA GLU A 451 38.01 -8.78 4.78
C GLU A 451 39.35 -9.06 4.11
N ALA A 452 39.62 -10.32 3.72
CA ALA A 452 40.74 -10.62 2.85
C ALA A 452 40.45 -10.04 1.47
N VAL A 453 41.29 -9.15 0.99
CA VAL A 453 41.19 -8.53 -0.33
C VAL A 453 41.73 -9.49 -1.37
#